data_f07aa3586f4cb26461d45e37752ce04a
#
_entry.id   f07aa3586f4cb26461d45e37752ce04a
#
_cell.length_a   1.000
_cell.length_b   1.000
_cell.length_c   1.000
_cell.angle_alpha   90.00
_cell.angle_beta   90.00
_cell.angle_gamma   90.00
#
_symmetry.space_group_name_H-M   'P 1'
#
loop_
_entity.id
_entity.type
_entity.pdbx_description
1 polymer ?
#
loop_
_entity_poly.entity_id
_entity_poly.type
_entity_poly.pdbx_seq_one_letter_code
_entity_poly.pdbx_strand_id
1 'polypeptide(L)'
;MKKLTALLLAIAMMVTCTLCAVAEDGKTYMAVCIASEPDTLDPALNSAVDGATMVAHLFAGLSTWAQTDDGKLEILPDCAVELPDPVVNDDGTVTYTYTLVDGLKWSDGKDLTAKDFEFAWKRAASSELGADYGYMFEVIKGYTADGSDPKAENLAVTAVDNKTLTVTLNNPVAYWNELLAFPAYMPVREDVVANEAWATDPSTYIGNGPYTMTAWEHNSKITLTKNPYYHAVDKVTMDELDFYLSDDANNMLANFQKGDWQLIDDVPTSEIASLKEQYPTEFVVAGQIGTYYVCWNINEEILPADVLANMTPEEAEAARAEVRRAIGLLFDRNYIVEEIGQAGQVPASSFVPMGMTDADGSEFYKNAGHVEGITGYYDVTDDEDVYMANFDKAVETLKKYYTYDEANAVFTNFPSLTYLYNTSEAHKAIGEYLQSAVSAVGITMNLTNQEWNTFLNTRKSGDYSIARNGWIADYNDPICFLDMWVTGSGNNDVQFGKGANADLKIYNLDLTPYGYDVKVENGTWAETYDVLISAIKSCTNSANRYAMMHIAEDMLMNTGCIVPLYYYTDIYMLDDSVQGFFSNPLGYKYFMHCTIAK
;
A
#
# COMPACT_ATOMS: atom_id res chain seq x y z
N MET A 1 -13.49 -10.37 63.21
CA MET A 1 -13.09 -11.50 62.37
C MET A 1 -13.77 -11.49 60.97
N LYS A 2 -15.06 -11.24 60.84
CA LYS A 2 -15.74 -11.22 59.51
C LYS A 2 -15.29 -10.09 58.54
N LYS A 3 -14.80 -8.94 59.08
CA LYS A 3 -14.30 -7.83 58.25
C LYS A 3 -12.82 -8.01 57.80
N LEU A 4 -12.05 -8.82 58.51
CA LEU A 4 -10.67 -9.13 58.15
C LEU A 4 -10.60 -10.22 57.05
N THR A 5 -11.55 -11.17 57.05
CA THR A 5 -11.68 -12.20 56.02
C THR A 5 -12.18 -11.64 54.70
N ALA A 6 -13.05 -10.61 54.71
CA ALA A 6 -13.51 -9.94 53.48
C ALA A 6 -12.39 -9.08 52.85
N LEU A 7 -11.51 -8.48 53.63
CA LEU A 7 -10.37 -7.71 53.15
C LEU A 7 -9.29 -8.62 52.55
N LEU A 8 -9.05 -9.79 53.15
CA LEU A 8 -8.11 -10.79 52.64
C LEU A 8 -8.63 -11.48 51.37
N LEU A 9 -9.95 -11.67 51.22
CA LEU A 9 -10.55 -12.15 49.95
C LEU A 9 -10.54 -11.09 48.85
N ALA A 10 -10.72 -9.80 49.19
CA ALA A 10 -10.61 -8.70 48.21
C ALA A 10 -9.15 -8.48 47.73
N ILE A 11 -8.17 -8.67 48.63
CA ILE A 11 -6.75 -8.62 48.26
C ILE A 11 -6.34 -9.87 47.47
N ALA A 12 -6.91 -11.04 47.78
CA ALA A 12 -6.70 -12.25 46.96
C ALA A 12 -7.37 -12.20 45.58
N MET A 13 -8.46 -11.45 45.39
CA MET A 13 -9.08 -11.20 44.09
C MET A 13 -8.41 -10.08 43.28
N MET A 14 -7.60 -9.21 43.89
CA MET A 14 -6.79 -8.21 43.19
C MET A 14 -5.39 -8.71 42.80
N VAL A 15 -5.02 -9.92 43.16
CA VAL A 15 -3.73 -10.53 42.82
C VAL A 15 -3.86 -11.61 41.70
N THR A 16 -5.07 -11.81 41.17
CA THR A 16 -5.33 -12.87 40.15
C THR A 16 -5.76 -12.31 38.78
N CYS A 17 -5.26 -11.14 38.38
CA CYS A 17 -5.45 -10.65 37.00
C CYS A 17 -4.16 -9.98 36.48
N THR A 18 -3.05 -10.68 36.58
CA THR A 18 -1.84 -10.43 35.79
C THR A 18 -1.19 -11.79 35.50
N LEU A 19 -1.90 -12.63 34.80
CA LEU A 19 -1.31 -13.70 34.03
C LEU A 19 -0.96 -13.12 32.67
N CYS A 20 0.15 -12.38 32.65
CA CYS A 20 0.83 -12.02 31.42
C CYS A 20 1.23 -13.26 30.66
N ALA A 21 1.18 -13.17 29.36
CA ALA A 21 1.59 -14.09 28.34
C ALA A 21 3.00 -14.69 28.55
N VAL A 22 3.13 -15.60 29.48
CA VAL A 22 4.23 -16.55 29.54
C VAL A 22 3.62 -17.88 29.16
N ALA A 23 4.00 -18.42 28.01
CA ALA A 23 3.67 -19.77 27.64
C ALA A 23 4.01 -20.72 28.81
N GLU A 24 3.31 -21.84 28.95
CA GLU A 24 3.47 -22.83 30.05
C GLU A 24 4.91 -23.27 30.29
N ASP A 25 5.84 -22.99 29.35
CA ASP A 25 7.26 -23.41 29.38
C ASP A 25 8.25 -22.25 29.67
N GLY A 26 7.81 -21.06 30.07
CA GLY A 26 8.70 -19.92 30.34
C GLY A 26 9.21 -19.19 29.12
N LYS A 27 8.65 -19.42 27.94
CA LYS A 27 8.91 -18.69 26.69
C LYS A 27 8.24 -17.33 26.71
N THR A 28 8.87 -16.36 26.02
CA THR A 28 8.27 -15.06 25.76
C THR A 28 7.30 -15.17 24.58
N TYR A 29 6.11 -14.58 24.74
CA TYR A 29 5.02 -14.73 23.78
C TYR A 29 4.31 -13.40 23.59
N MET A 30 3.90 -13.10 22.34
CA MET A 30 3.08 -11.96 21.99
C MET A 30 2.00 -12.36 20.98
N ALA A 31 0.78 -11.89 21.20
CA ALA A 31 -0.37 -12.09 20.32
C ALA A 31 -0.80 -10.76 19.73
N VAL A 32 -0.97 -10.71 18.43
CA VAL A 32 -1.36 -9.52 17.69
C VAL A 32 -2.44 -9.84 16.67
N CYS A 33 -3.24 -8.84 16.30
CA CYS A 33 -4.16 -8.93 15.17
C CYS A 33 -3.98 -7.68 14.31
N ILE A 34 -3.45 -7.84 13.10
CA ILE A 34 -3.14 -6.75 12.17
C ILE A 34 -4.03 -6.73 10.94
N ALA A 35 -4.72 -7.84 10.64
CA ALA A 35 -5.64 -7.97 9.50
C ALA A 35 -6.38 -9.30 9.53
N SER A 36 -7.19 -9.54 8.50
CA SER A 36 -7.71 -10.86 8.14
C SER A 36 -6.64 -11.76 7.52
N GLU A 37 -7.03 -12.86 6.89
CA GLU A 37 -6.10 -13.79 6.23
C GLU A 37 -5.32 -13.11 5.10
N PRO A 38 -3.99 -13.15 5.07
CA PRO A 38 -3.19 -12.65 3.95
C PRO A 38 -3.43 -13.49 2.69
N ASP A 39 -3.43 -12.85 1.52
CA ASP A 39 -3.60 -13.55 0.23
C ASP A 39 -2.45 -14.53 -0.02
N THR A 40 -1.23 -14.10 0.25
CA THR A 40 -0.03 -14.93 0.15
C THR A 40 1.09 -14.41 1.05
N LEU A 41 1.96 -15.32 1.48
CA LEU A 41 3.23 -15.00 2.16
C LEU A 41 4.46 -15.27 1.26
N ASP A 42 4.26 -15.45 -0.05
CA ASP A 42 5.35 -15.41 -1.03
C ASP A 42 5.83 -13.96 -1.20
N PRO A 43 7.09 -13.61 -0.87
CA PRO A 43 7.58 -12.23 -0.94
C PRO A 43 7.43 -11.58 -2.31
N ALA A 44 7.54 -12.35 -3.40
CA ALA A 44 7.41 -11.83 -4.75
C ALA A 44 5.95 -11.60 -5.18
N LEU A 45 4.99 -12.29 -4.57
CA LEU A 45 3.57 -12.23 -4.94
C LEU A 45 2.72 -11.42 -3.96
N ASN A 46 3.23 -11.16 -2.75
CA ASN A 46 2.52 -10.34 -1.78
C ASN A 46 2.36 -8.91 -2.29
N SER A 47 1.14 -8.38 -2.18
CA SER A 47 0.80 -7.02 -2.61
C SER A 47 -0.04 -6.25 -1.58
N ALA A 48 -0.01 -6.69 -0.30
CA ALA A 48 -0.73 -6.07 0.79
C ALA A 48 0.17 -5.87 2.02
N VAL A 49 -0.08 -4.81 2.79
CA VAL A 49 0.76 -4.39 3.94
C VAL A 49 0.75 -5.41 5.08
N ASP A 50 -0.38 -6.08 5.31
CA ASP A 50 -0.53 -7.15 6.30
C ASP A 50 0.40 -8.33 6.02
N GLY A 51 0.36 -8.86 4.79
CA GLY A 51 1.28 -9.91 4.36
C GLY A 51 2.74 -9.44 4.34
N ALA A 52 3.00 -8.18 3.94
CA ALA A 52 4.34 -7.59 3.95
C ALA A 52 4.92 -7.50 5.36
N THR A 53 4.11 -7.12 6.36
CA THR A 53 4.51 -7.14 7.78
C THR A 53 4.91 -8.55 8.22
N MET A 54 4.13 -9.58 7.86
CA MET A 54 4.47 -10.97 8.18
C MET A 54 5.74 -11.43 7.45
N VAL A 55 5.91 -11.07 6.17
CA VAL A 55 7.11 -11.36 5.38
C VAL A 55 8.36 -10.73 6.03
N ALA A 56 8.27 -9.51 6.57
CA ALA A 56 9.38 -8.86 7.27
C ALA A 56 9.83 -9.60 8.55
N HIS A 57 8.99 -10.50 9.09
CA HIS A 57 9.35 -11.39 10.21
C HIS A 57 9.86 -12.76 9.75
N LEU A 58 9.58 -13.16 8.52
CA LEU A 58 9.92 -14.47 7.97
C LEU A 58 11.14 -14.45 7.05
N PHE A 59 11.48 -13.28 6.51
CA PHE A 59 12.62 -13.05 5.63
C PHE A 59 13.49 -11.91 6.10
N ALA A 60 14.73 -11.89 5.61
CA ALA A 60 15.72 -10.84 5.79
C ALA A 60 16.33 -10.51 4.41
N GLY A 61 16.30 -9.22 4.04
CA GLY A 61 16.84 -8.70 2.79
C GLY A 61 18.30 -8.29 2.88
N LEU A 62 18.81 -7.58 1.87
CA LEU A 62 20.14 -6.94 1.96
C LEU A 62 20.11 -5.80 2.98
N SER A 63 18.99 -5.12 3.12
CA SER A 63 18.73 -4.06 4.10
C SER A 63 17.43 -4.30 4.85
N THR A 64 17.24 -3.58 5.95
CA THR A 64 16.04 -3.61 6.77
C THR A 64 15.73 -2.23 7.36
N TRP A 65 14.47 -1.97 7.67
CA TRP A 65 14.07 -0.85 8.52
C TRP A 65 14.46 -1.12 9.96
N ALA A 66 14.98 -0.12 10.64
CA ALA A 66 15.33 -0.18 12.04
C ALA A 66 14.99 1.15 12.74
N GLN A 67 14.69 1.08 14.02
CA GLN A 67 14.57 2.25 14.87
C GLN A 67 15.86 2.41 15.67
N THR A 68 16.45 3.62 15.61
CA THR A 68 17.64 3.98 16.38
C THR A 68 17.29 4.28 17.83
N ASP A 69 18.31 4.36 18.70
CA ASP A 69 18.12 4.64 20.14
C ASP A 69 17.43 5.99 20.40
N ASP A 70 17.51 6.95 19.48
CA ASP A 70 16.84 8.26 19.56
C ASP A 70 15.44 8.25 18.88
N GLY A 71 14.95 7.08 18.50
CA GLY A 71 13.60 6.86 17.95
C GLY A 71 13.44 7.17 16.48
N LYS A 72 14.53 7.48 15.75
CA LYS A 72 14.47 7.69 14.30
C LYS A 72 14.42 6.38 13.56
N LEU A 73 13.79 6.41 12.39
CA LEU A 73 13.75 5.28 11.46
C LEU A 73 14.85 5.45 10.42
N GLU A 74 15.60 4.38 10.21
CA GLU A 74 16.71 4.34 9.24
C GLU A 74 16.72 3.00 8.52
N ILE A 75 17.24 3.00 7.28
CA ILE A 75 17.57 1.78 6.56
C ILE A 75 18.99 1.36 6.94
N LEU A 76 19.11 0.18 7.52
CA LEU A 76 20.38 -0.42 7.93
C LEU A 76 20.69 -1.67 7.09
N PRO A 77 21.99 -2.05 6.95
CA PRO A 77 22.36 -3.34 6.37
C PRO A 77 21.81 -4.49 7.25
N ASP A 78 21.36 -5.58 6.61
CA ASP A 78 20.86 -6.79 7.26
C ASP A 78 21.66 -8.02 6.80
N CYS A 79 21.30 -8.69 5.68
CA CYS A 79 22.13 -9.75 5.10
C CYS A 79 23.39 -9.22 4.43
N ALA A 80 23.44 -7.94 4.05
CA ALA A 80 24.67 -7.29 3.59
C ALA A 80 25.53 -6.80 4.77
N VAL A 81 26.87 -6.86 4.62
CA VAL A 81 27.82 -6.31 5.61
C VAL A 81 27.67 -4.80 5.73
N GLU A 82 27.41 -4.13 4.61
CA GLU A 82 27.23 -2.69 4.50
C GLU A 82 26.35 -2.35 3.29
N LEU A 83 25.82 -1.15 3.23
CA LEU A 83 25.15 -0.59 2.06
C LEU A 83 26.17 0.28 1.31
N PRO A 84 26.82 -0.25 0.26
CA PRO A 84 27.93 0.41 -0.40
C PRO A 84 27.48 1.60 -1.28
N ASP A 85 28.37 2.56 -1.47
CA ASP A 85 28.21 3.56 -2.53
C ASP A 85 28.37 2.89 -3.91
N PRO A 86 27.58 3.32 -4.91
CA PRO A 86 27.69 2.76 -6.26
C PRO A 86 28.93 3.24 -7.00
N VAL A 87 29.42 2.40 -7.91
CA VAL A 87 30.40 2.80 -8.93
C VAL A 87 29.66 3.31 -10.15
N VAL A 88 29.92 4.55 -10.56
CA VAL A 88 29.39 5.13 -11.80
C VAL A 88 30.18 4.60 -12.99
N ASN A 89 29.49 4.00 -13.95
CA ASN A 89 30.06 3.44 -15.17
C ASN A 89 30.16 4.52 -16.28
N ASP A 90 30.97 4.27 -17.30
CA ASP A 90 31.20 5.20 -18.43
C ASP A 90 29.91 5.46 -19.24
N ASP A 91 28.92 4.55 -19.20
CA ASP A 91 27.64 4.66 -19.88
C ASP A 91 26.55 5.35 -19.03
N GLY A 92 26.91 5.84 -17.83
CA GLY A 92 25.99 6.51 -16.90
C GLY A 92 25.21 5.56 -15.98
N THR A 93 25.29 4.26 -16.19
CA THR A 93 24.74 3.27 -15.25
C THR A 93 25.54 3.25 -13.95
N VAL A 94 24.97 2.68 -12.88
CA VAL A 94 25.66 2.56 -11.60
C VAL A 94 25.66 1.11 -11.13
N THR A 95 26.80 0.65 -10.61
CA THR A 95 26.95 -0.72 -10.12
C THR A 95 27.23 -0.74 -8.63
N TYR A 96 26.39 -1.47 -7.90
CA TYR A 96 26.57 -1.79 -6.48
C TYR A 96 27.21 -3.17 -6.34
N THR A 97 28.09 -3.33 -5.36
CA THR A 97 28.69 -4.62 -5.01
C THR A 97 28.47 -4.90 -3.53
N TYR A 98 27.58 -5.85 -3.24
CA TYR A 98 27.25 -6.26 -1.87
C TYR A 98 28.08 -7.45 -1.45
N THR A 99 28.58 -7.41 -0.21
CA THR A 99 29.19 -8.57 0.45
C THR A 99 28.22 -9.07 1.51
N LEU A 100 27.83 -10.32 1.45
CA LEU A 100 26.95 -10.94 2.42
C LEU A 100 27.66 -11.23 3.74
N VAL A 101 26.95 -11.13 4.85
CA VAL A 101 27.40 -11.51 6.20
C VAL A 101 27.79 -12.99 6.21
N ASP A 102 28.79 -13.33 7.02
CA ASP A 102 29.26 -14.70 7.18
C ASP A 102 28.23 -15.58 7.89
N GLY A 103 28.02 -16.79 7.38
CA GLY A 103 27.23 -17.82 8.04
C GLY A 103 25.72 -17.65 7.90
N LEU A 104 25.25 -16.89 6.92
CA LEU A 104 23.81 -16.79 6.61
C LEU A 104 23.22 -18.18 6.36
N LYS A 105 22.04 -18.41 6.94
CA LYS A 105 21.33 -19.69 6.87
C LYS A 105 19.85 -19.49 6.56
N TRP A 106 19.29 -20.47 5.90
CA TRP A 106 17.86 -20.71 5.84
C TRP A 106 17.35 -21.34 7.15
N SER A 107 16.05 -21.28 7.40
CA SER A 107 15.41 -21.83 8.60
C SER A 107 15.55 -23.36 8.74
N ASP A 108 15.91 -24.08 7.67
CA ASP A 108 16.26 -25.50 7.68
C ASP A 108 17.76 -25.78 7.93
N GLY A 109 18.56 -24.73 8.17
CA GLY A 109 20.00 -24.80 8.45
C GLY A 109 20.91 -24.87 7.21
N LYS A 110 20.37 -24.90 5.99
CA LYS A 110 21.18 -24.81 4.77
C LYS A 110 21.79 -23.43 4.62
N ASP A 111 22.91 -23.33 3.86
CA ASP A 111 23.56 -22.06 3.59
C ASP A 111 22.69 -21.19 2.67
N LEU A 112 22.58 -19.89 3.00
CA LEU A 112 22.06 -18.86 2.13
C LEU A 112 23.23 -18.18 1.45
N THR A 113 23.13 -17.91 0.15
CA THR A 113 24.19 -17.37 -0.69
C THR A 113 23.70 -16.25 -1.60
N ALA A 114 24.62 -15.53 -2.23
CA ALA A 114 24.28 -14.51 -3.22
C ALA A 114 23.46 -15.05 -4.41
N LYS A 115 23.55 -16.36 -4.70
CA LYS A 115 22.74 -17.00 -5.76
C LYS A 115 21.25 -17.02 -5.43
N ASP A 116 20.91 -17.08 -4.16
CA ASP A 116 19.50 -17.08 -3.72
C ASP A 116 18.88 -15.69 -3.97
N PHE A 117 19.64 -14.61 -3.78
CA PHE A 117 19.23 -13.25 -4.16
C PHE A 117 19.11 -13.08 -5.67
N GLU A 118 20.11 -13.52 -6.45
CA GLU A 118 20.07 -13.47 -7.91
C GLU A 118 18.83 -14.20 -8.45
N PHE A 119 18.59 -15.41 -7.98
CA PHE A 119 17.41 -16.20 -8.37
C PHE A 119 16.11 -15.49 -7.99
N ALA A 120 15.98 -15.03 -6.72
CA ALA A 120 14.77 -14.40 -6.22
C ALA A 120 14.39 -13.15 -7.02
N TRP A 121 15.35 -12.28 -7.32
CA TRP A 121 15.09 -11.04 -8.04
C TRP A 121 14.74 -11.28 -9.52
N LYS A 122 15.40 -12.24 -10.18
CA LYS A 122 15.03 -12.66 -11.54
C LYS A 122 13.61 -13.26 -11.55
N ARG A 123 13.27 -14.07 -10.55
CA ARG A 123 11.93 -14.64 -10.39
C ARG A 123 10.88 -13.54 -10.21
N ALA A 124 11.09 -12.59 -9.30
CA ALA A 124 10.15 -11.51 -9.02
C ALA A 124 9.97 -10.56 -10.22
N ALA A 125 11.04 -10.31 -10.99
CA ALA A 125 11.02 -9.47 -12.20
C ALA A 125 10.42 -10.19 -13.43
N SER A 126 10.22 -11.53 -13.35
CA SER A 126 9.84 -12.32 -14.52
C SER A 126 8.36 -12.15 -14.86
N SER A 127 8.05 -11.97 -16.16
CA SER A 127 6.67 -11.96 -16.64
C SER A 127 6.03 -13.36 -16.62
N GLU A 128 6.85 -14.43 -16.50
CA GLU A 128 6.36 -15.80 -16.32
C GLU A 128 5.71 -16.00 -14.95
N LEU A 129 6.26 -15.37 -13.88
CA LEU A 129 5.64 -15.33 -12.56
C LEU A 129 4.44 -14.38 -12.53
N GLY A 130 4.53 -13.24 -13.21
CA GLY A 130 3.47 -12.23 -13.25
C GLY A 130 3.23 -11.54 -11.91
N ALA A 131 4.30 -11.29 -11.14
CA ALA A 131 4.21 -10.60 -9.85
C ALA A 131 3.67 -9.17 -10.02
N ASP A 132 2.74 -8.75 -9.15
CA ASP A 132 2.13 -7.41 -9.17
C ASP A 132 3.17 -6.30 -9.09
N TYR A 133 4.26 -6.53 -8.36
CA TYR A 133 5.39 -5.63 -8.17
C TYR A 133 6.59 -5.90 -9.09
N GLY A 134 6.42 -6.72 -10.14
CA GLY A 134 7.50 -6.98 -11.11
C GLY A 134 8.09 -5.70 -11.73
N TYR A 135 7.28 -4.66 -11.92
CA TYR A 135 7.70 -3.37 -12.46
C TYR A 135 8.70 -2.59 -11.57
N MET A 136 8.79 -2.90 -10.27
CA MET A 136 9.78 -2.27 -9.38
C MET A 136 11.23 -2.60 -9.75
N PHE A 137 11.45 -3.71 -10.49
CA PHE A 137 12.77 -4.10 -10.99
C PHE A 137 13.19 -3.32 -12.24
N GLU A 138 12.35 -2.42 -12.79
CA GLU A 138 12.67 -1.57 -13.94
C GLU A 138 13.90 -0.68 -13.71
N VAL A 139 14.20 -0.34 -12.48
CA VAL A 139 15.41 0.43 -12.11
C VAL A 139 16.70 -0.35 -12.39
N ILE A 140 16.63 -1.69 -12.46
CA ILE A 140 17.78 -2.57 -12.74
C ILE A 140 17.94 -2.72 -14.26
N LYS A 141 19.16 -2.55 -14.75
CA LYS A 141 19.50 -2.71 -16.16
C LYS A 141 19.11 -4.10 -16.66
N GLY A 142 18.48 -4.14 -17.84
CA GLY A 142 18.07 -5.37 -18.49
C GLY A 142 16.66 -5.85 -18.16
N TYR A 143 15.92 -5.15 -17.29
CA TYR A 143 14.48 -5.40 -17.11
C TYR A 143 13.71 -5.17 -18.42
N THR A 144 12.69 -5.99 -18.68
CA THR A 144 11.78 -5.84 -19.83
C THR A 144 10.33 -6.02 -19.37
N ALA A 145 9.49 -5.02 -19.65
CA ALA A 145 8.05 -5.08 -19.34
C ALA A 145 7.22 -5.80 -20.43
N ASP A 146 7.78 -5.96 -21.64
CA ASP A 146 7.07 -6.47 -22.83
C ASP A 146 7.03 -8.00 -22.95
N GLY A 147 7.58 -8.72 -21.97
CA GLY A 147 7.67 -10.17 -21.95
C GLY A 147 8.69 -10.76 -22.94
N SER A 148 9.55 -9.93 -23.56
CA SER A 148 10.61 -10.40 -24.46
C SER A 148 11.68 -11.23 -23.75
N ASP A 149 11.83 -11.04 -22.43
CA ASP A 149 12.65 -11.85 -21.53
C ASP A 149 11.78 -12.40 -20.38
N PRO A 150 10.97 -13.44 -20.63
CA PRO A 150 9.93 -13.88 -19.68
C PRO A 150 10.47 -14.39 -18.35
N LYS A 151 11.76 -14.73 -18.27
CA LYS A 151 12.43 -15.19 -17.04
C LYS A 151 13.37 -14.15 -16.42
N ALA A 152 13.40 -12.94 -16.99
CA ALA A 152 14.31 -11.86 -16.59
C ALA A 152 15.79 -12.30 -16.53
N GLU A 153 16.22 -13.15 -17.47
CA GLU A 153 17.61 -13.65 -17.54
C GLU A 153 18.62 -12.52 -17.76
N ASN A 154 18.20 -11.46 -18.47
CA ASN A 154 19.03 -10.29 -18.78
C ASN A 154 19.10 -9.27 -17.63
N LEU A 155 18.34 -9.47 -16.56
CA LEU A 155 18.37 -8.57 -15.40
C LEU A 155 19.79 -8.52 -14.82
N ALA A 156 20.37 -7.31 -14.72
CA ALA A 156 21.77 -7.12 -14.32
C ALA A 156 21.97 -7.30 -12.81
N VAL A 157 21.62 -8.47 -12.32
CA VAL A 157 21.93 -8.96 -10.98
C VAL A 157 22.73 -10.26 -11.11
N THR A 158 23.88 -10.36 -10.43
CA THR A 158 24.79 -11.50 -10.61
C THR A 158 25.49 -11.86 -9.30
N ALA A 159 25.38 -13.11 -8.90
CA ALA A 159 26.20 -13.70 -7.85
C ALA A 159 27.59 -14.01 -8.40
N VAL A 160 28.57 -13.16 -8.08
CA VAL A 160 29.97 -13.33 -8.50
C VAL A 160 30.59 -14.58 -7.85
N ASP A 161 30.23 -14.79 -6.61
CA ASP A 161 30.52 -15.98 -5.79
C ASP A 161 29.43 -16.18 -4.74
N ASN A 162 29.63 -17.05 -3.75
CA ASN A 162 28.61 -17.34 -2.75
C ASN A 162 28.28 -16.17 -1.81
N LYS A 163 29.14 -15.14 -1.75
CA LYS A 163 28.99 -13.99 -0.83
C LYS A 163 28.94 -12.65 -1.53
N THR A 164 29.25 -12.59 -2.80
CA THR A 164 29.34 -11.33 -3.55
C THR A 164 28.23 -11.25 -4.57
N LEU A 165 27.36 -10.25 -4.40
CA LEU A 165 26.27 -9.91 -5.33
C LEU A 165 26.58 -8.58 -5.99
N THR A 166 26.53 -8.51 -7.31
CA THR A 166 26.61 -7.26 -8.07
C THR A 166 25.27 -6.94 -8.70
N VAL A 167 24.89 -5.67 -8.66
CA VAL A 167 23.66 -5.15 -9.26
C VAL A 167 23.98 -3.89 -10.04
N THR A 168 23.55 -3.81 -11.29
CA THR A 168 23.70 -2.61 -12.10
C THR A 168 22.35 -1.95 -12.35
N LEU A 169 22.21 -0.70 -11.91
CA LEU A 169 21.02 0.12 -12.18
C LEU A 169 21.20 0.96 -13.43
N ASN A 170 20.10 1.32 -14.08
CA ASN A 170 20.10 2.19 -15.26
C ASN A 170 20.69 3.58 -14.96
N ASN A 171 20.52 4.08 -13.73
CA ASN A 171 21.02 5.37 -13.22
C ASN A 171 20.96 5.36 -11.67
N PRO A 172 21.51 6.36 -10.97
CA PRO A 172 21.37 6.49 -9.53
C PRO A 172 19.88 6.62 -9.12
N VAL A 173 19.47 5.85 -8.13
CA VAL A 173 18.10 5.81 -7.57
C VAL A 173 18.16 6.20 -6.10
N ALA A 174 17.49 7.30 -5.71
CA ALA A 174 17.58 7.84 -4.35
C ALA A 174 16.99 6.90 -3.28
N TYR A 175 15.93 6.18 -3.62
CA TYR A 175 15.20 5.24 -2.76
C TYR A 175 15.70 3.78 -2.90
N TRP A 176 16.85 3.54 -3.52
CA TRP A 176 17.36 2.19 -3.78
C TRP A 176 17.48 1.33 -2.52
N ASN A 177 18.02 1.90 -1.44
CA ASN A 177 18.18 1.15 -0.19
C ASN A 177 16.84 0.78 0.46
N GLU A 178 15.78 1.56 0.24
CA GLU A 178 14.44 1.24 0.69
C GLU A 178 13.82 0.10 -0.12
N LEU A 179 14.06 0.06 -1.44
CA LEU A 179 13.66 -1.08 -2.27
C LEU A 179 14.29 -2.40 -1.78
N LEU A 180 15.54 -2.38 -1.33
CA LEU A 180 16.21 -3.58 -0.80
C LEU A 180 15.58 -4.13 0.48
N ALA A 181 14.78 -3.33 1.20
CA ALA A 181 14.03 -3.73 2.37
C ALA A 181 12.57 -4.11 2.05
N PHE A 182 12.14 -3.93 0.80
CA PHE A 182 10.79 -4.25 0.35
C PHE A 182 10.61 -5.77 0.10
N PRO A 183 9.44 -6.37 0.39
CA PRO A 183 9.22 -7.81 0.27
C PRO A 183 9.68 -8.44 -1.05
N ALA A 184 9.39 -7.82 -2.20
CA ALA A 184 9.76 -8.37 -3.51
C ALA A 184 11.28 -8.55 -3.71
N TYR A 185 12.11 -7.85 -2.93
CA TYR A 185 13.58 -7.97 -2.95
C TYR A 185 14.14 -8.99 -1.94
N MET A 186 13.29 -9.66 -1.17
CA MET A 186 13.72 -10.72 -0.25
C MET A 186 14.23 -11.95 -1.03
N PRO A 187 15.23 -12.66 -0.50
CA PRO A 187 15.72 -13.89 -1.13
C PRO A 187 14.69 -15.01 -0.99
N VAL A 188 14.59 -15.86 -2.00
CA VAL A 188 13.87 -17.14 -1.91
C VAL A 188 14.73 -18.25 -2.50
N ARG A 189 14.49 -19.50 -2.10
CA ARG A 189 15.27 -20.64 -2.53
C ARG A 189 14.56 -21.40 -3.66
N GLU A 190 15.29 -21.62 -4.76
CA GLU A 190 14.75 -22.23 -5.98
C GLU A 190 14.07 -23.60 -5.73
N ASP A 191 14.68 -24.49 -4.93
CA ASP A 191 14.12 -25.81 -4.63
C ASP A 191 12.84 -25.74 -3.75
N VAL A 192 12.64 -24.66 -3.02
CA VAL A 192 11.45 -24.41 -2.20
C VAL A 192 10.30 -23.90 -3.04
N VAL A 193 10.52 -22.83 -3.81
CA VAL A 193 9.46 -22.21 -4.62
C VAL A 193 9.04 -23.04 -5.84
N ALA A 194 9.75 -24.11 -6.16
CA ALA A 194 9.33 -25.12 -7.14
C ALA A 194 8.07 -25.89 -6.72
N ASN A 195 7.71 -25.86 -5.44
CA ASN A 195 6.42 -26.31 -4.95
C ASN A 195 5.44 -25.11 -4.92
N GLU A 196 4.44 -25.08 -5.77
CA GLU A 196 3.49 -23.96 -5.87
C GLU A 196 2.78 -23.63 -4.55
N ALA A 197 2.60 -24.61 -3.66
CA ALA A 197 1.96 -24.43 -2.36
C ALA A 197 2.95 -24.05 -1.22
N TRP A 198 4.22 -23.79 -1.52
CA TRP A 198 5.25 -23.60 -0.50
C TRP A 198 4.94 -22.45 0.49
N ALA A 199 4.27 -21.41 0.03
CA ALA A 199 4.01 -20.19 0.81
C ALA A 199 2.72 -20.25 1.64
N THR A 200 1.96 -21.37 1.57
CA THR A 200 0.70 -21.56 2.30
C THR A 200 0.75 -22.76 3.26
N ASP A 201 1.85 -23.53 3.26
CA ASP A 201 2.02 -24.70 4.12
C ASP A 201 3.24 -24.53 5.04
N PRO A 202 3.05 -24.42 6.37
CA PRO A 202 4.15 -24.30 7.33
C PRO A 202 5.24 -25.36 7.18
N SER A 203 4.89 -26.57 6.75
CA SER A 203 5.85 -27.67 6.59
C SER A 203 6.82 -27.49 5.42
N THR A 204 6.48 -26.66 4.46
CA THR A 204 7.29 -26.36 3.26
C THR A 204 7.80 -24.91 3.24
N TYR A 205 7.35 -24.08 4.18
CA TYR A 205 7.74 -22.67 4.25
C TYR A 205 9.15 -22.51 4.81
N ILE A 206 10.08 -22.06 3.99
CA ILE A 206 11.48 -21.83 4.35
C ILE A 206 11.82 -20.36 4.13
N GLY A 207 12.08 -19.66 5.22
CA GLY A 207 12.55 -18.28 5.22
C GLY A 207 13.97 -18.17 5.79
N ASN A 208 14.50 -16.95 5.85
CA ASN A 208 15.81 -16.65 6.45
C ASN A 208 15.73 -15.55 7.51
N GLY A 209 14.52 -15.13 7.88
CA GLY A 209 14.26 -14.05 8.82
C GLY A 209 14.32 -14.46 10.28
N PRO A 210 13.97 -13.51 11.19
CA PRO A 210 13.99 -13.72 12.65
C PRO A 210 13.08 -14.85 13.13
N TYR A 211 12.05 -15.20 12.38
CA TYR A 211 11.08 -16.24 12.74
C TYR A 211 10.91 -17.27 11.62
N THR A 212 10.34 -18.42 12.02
CA THR A 212 9.88 -19.50 11.16
C THR A 212 8.38 -19.65 11.35
N MET A 213 7.60 -19.81 10.30
CA MET A 213 6.19 -20.16 10.39
C MET A 213 6.06 -21.63 10.83
N THR A 214 5.40 -21.86 11.97
CA THR A 214 5.26 -23.20 12.56
C THR A 214 3.83 -23.71 12.53
N ALA A 215 2.84 -22.83 12.40
CA ALA A 215 1.45 -23.18 12.18
C ALA A 215 0.74 -22.11 11.34
N TRP A 216 -0.22 -22.55 10.54
CA TRP A 216 -1.20 -21.70 9.88
C TRP A 216 -2.57 -22.37 10.00
N GLU A 217 -3.37 -21.84 10.90
CA GLU A 217 -4.77 -22.21 11.08
C GLU A 217 -5.61 -21.21 10.27
N HIS A 218 -5.99 -21.58 9.05
CA HIS A 218 -6.68 -20.69 8.12
C HIS A 218 -7.91 -20.01 8.73
N ASN A 219 -8.06 -18.70 8.48
CA ASN A 219 -9.09 -17.82 9.05
C ASN A 219 -9.07 -17.75 10.60
N SER A 220 -7.97 -18.10 11.23
CA SER A 220 -7.82 -18.10 12.69
C SER A 220 -6.51 -17.48 13.13
N LYS A 221 -5.37 -18.11 12.78
CA LYS A 221 -4.09 -17.71 13.34
C LYS A 221 -2.90 -18.22 12.54
N ILE A 222 -1.86 -17.40 12.45
CA ILE A 222 -0.51 -17.80 12.00
C ILE A 222 0.43 -17.73 13.20
N THR A 223 1.13 -18.83 13.50
CA THR A 223 2.11 -18.88 14.59
C THR A 223 3.52 -18.85 14.02
N LEU A 224 4.31 -17.90 14.48
CA LEU A 224 5.73 -17.75 14.16
C LEU A 224 6.57 -18.05 15.39
N THR A 225 7.60 -18.91 15.25
CA THR A 225 8.55 -19.20 16.32
C THR A 225 9.95 -18.72 15.96
N LYS A 226 10.71 -18.27 16.95
CA LYS A 226 12.07 -17.76 16.81
C LYS A 226 12.93 -18.70 15.99
N ASN A 227 13.57 -18.19 14.94
CA ASN A 227 14.45 -18.94 14.05
C ASN A 227 15.86 -19.07 14.66
N PRO A 228 16.31 -20.25 15.07
CA PRO A 228 17.62 -20.42 15.67
C PRO A 228 18.80 -20.21 14.69
N TYR A 229 18.51 -20.18 13.40
CA TYR A 229 19.50 -19.98 12.33
C TYR A 229 19.57 -18.55 11.82
N TYR A 230 18.71 -17.65 12.33
CA TYR A 230 18.77 -16.23 11.95
C TYR A 230 20.11 -15.62 12.38
N HIS A 231 20.78 -14.91 11.49
CA HIS A 231 22.13 -14.39 11.73
C HIS A 231 22.23 -13.42 12.91
N ALA A 232 21.13 -12.73 13.25
CA ALA A 232 21.02 -11.82 14.39
C ALA A 232 20.07 -12.36 15.47
N VAL A 233 19.99 -13.67 15.65
CA VAL A 233 19.06 -14.36 16.58
C VAL A 233 19.14 -13.83 18.03
N ASP A 234 20.32 -13.38 18.47
CA ASP A 234 20.51 -12.80 19.81
C ASP A 234 19.77 -11.46 20.01
N LYS A 235 19.36 -10.80 18.94
CA LYS A 235 18.57 -9.58 18.98
C LYS A 235 17.06 -9.83 18.99
N VAL A 236 16.63 -11.04 18.69
CA VAL A 236 15.20 -11.42 18.71
C VAL A 236 14.80 -11.76 20.13
N THR A 237 13.88 -11.00 20.67
CA THR A 237 13.48 -11.06 22.09
C THR A 237 12.26 -11.91 22.37
N MET A 238 11.32 -11.98 21.41
CA MET A 238 10.15 -12.87 21.49
C MET A 238 10.46 -14.26 20.97
N ASP A 239 10.10 -15.30 21.73
CA ASP A 239 10.26 -16.70 21.30
C ASP A 239 9.13 -17.11 20.35
N GLU A 240 7.95 -16.51 20.49
CA GLU A 240 6.76 -16.84 19.69
C GLU A 240 5.90 -15.60 19.44
N LEU A 241 5.41 -15.45 18.22
CA LEU A 241 4.44 -14.46 17.80
C LEU A 241 3.23 -15.17 17.20
N ASP A 242 2.04 -14.85 17.70
CA ASP A 242 0.78 -15.26 17.11
C ASP A 242 0.11 -14.07 16.40
N PHE A 243 -0.05 -14.20 15.08
CA PHE A 243 -0.86 -13.29 14.29
C PHE A 243 -2.27 -13.85 14.19
N TYR A 244 -3.19 -13.33 14.98
CA TYR A 244 -4.61 -13.64 14.87
C TYR A 244 -5.19 -12.97 13.63
N LEU A 245 -6.12 -13.65 12.96
CA LEU A 245 -6.69 -13.23 11.68
C LEU A 245 -8.15 -12.86 11.91
N SER A 246 -8.48 -11.57 11.77
CA SER A 246 -9.85 -11.06 11.95
C SER A 246 -10.02 -9.75 11.16
N ASP A 247 -11.22 -9.53 10.63
CA ASP A 247 -11.73 -8.28 10.07
C ASP A 247 -12.87 -7.68 10.92
N ASP A 248 -13.12 -8.25 12.11
CA ASP A 248 -14.10 -7.79 13.06
C ASP A 248 -13.45 -6.92 14.15
N ALA A 249 -13.54 -5.59 13.98
CA ALA A 249 -12.98 -4.62 14.92
C ALA A 249 -13.54 -4.74 16.35
N ASN A 250 -14.80 -5.18 16.52
CA ASN A 250 -15.38 -5.43 17.84
C ASN A 250 -14.74 -6.65 18.52
N ASN A 251 -14.45 -7.70 17.75
CA ASN A 251 -13.71 -8.86 18.23
C ASN A 251 -12.27 -8.48 18.60
N MET A 252 -11.60 -7.68 17.77
CA MET A 252 -10.26 -7.18 18.06
C MET A 252 -10.23 -6.41 19.38
N LEU A 253 -11.10 -5.40 19.53
CA LEU A 253 -11.19 -4.59 20.75
C LEU A 253 -11.50 -5.44 21.99
N ALA A 254 -12.41 -6.40 21.88
CA ALA A 254 -12.76 -7.26 23.00
C ALA A 254 -11.59 -8.14 23.47
N ASN A 255 -10.75 -8.64 22.55
CA ASN A 255 -9.57 -9.42 22.91
C ASN A 255 -8.44 -8.56 23.46
N PHE A 256 -8.24 -7.34 22.93
CA PHE A 256 -7.31 -6.36 23.50
C PHE A 256 -7.69 -6.00 24.94
N GLN A 257 -8.94 -5.64 25.18
CA GLN A 257 -9.45 -5.27 26.53
C GLN A 257 -9.36 -6.40 27.56
N LYS A 258 -9.35 -7.66 27.13
CA LYS A 258 -9.10 -8.82 28.00
C LYS A 258 -7.62 -9.05 28.27
N GLY A 259 -6.71 -8.42 27.50
CA GLY A 259 -5.28 -8.70 27.50
C GLY A 259 -4.88 -9.96 26.75
N ASP A 260 -5.79 -10.54 25.96
CA ASP A 260 -5.51 -11.71 25.14
C ASP A 260 -4.61 -11.34 23.94
N TRP A 261 -4.77 -10.13 23.37
CA TRP A 261 -3.95 -9.57 22.28
C TRP A 261 -3.28 -8.28 22.73
N GLN A 262 -1.99 -8.14 22.46
CA GLN A 262 -1.17 -7.00 22.86
C GLN A 262 -1.15 -5.87 21.81
N LEU A 263 -1.54 -6.16 20.57
CA LEU A 263 -1.76 -5.16 19.54
C LEU A 263 -2.95 -5.54 18.67
N ILE A 264 -3.75 -4.53 18.35
CA ILE A 264 -4.80 -4.61 17.32
C ILE A 264 -4.69 -3.41 16.39
N ASP A 265 -4.88 -3.64 15.09
CA ASP A 265 -4.66 -2.66 14.02
C ASP A 265 -5.96 -2.07 13.45
N ASP A 266 -7.07 -2.30 14.10
CA ASP A 266 -8.36 -1.66 13.82
C ASP A 266 -9.20 -1.59 15.11
N VAL A 267 -10.10 -0.61 15.16
CA VAL A 267 -11.06 -0.43 16.26
C VAL A 267 -12.42 -0.02 15.69
N PRO A 268 -13.54 -0.33 16.38
CA PRO A 268 -14.84 0.15 15.97
C PRO A 268 -14.86 1.67 15.86
N THR A 269 -15.28 2.22 14.71
CA THR A 269 -15.26 3.68 14.48
C THR A 269 -16.11 4.45 15.49
N SER A 270 -17.20 3.85 15.95
CA SER A 270 -18.07 4.43 16.99
C SER A 270 -17.41 4.55 18.37
N GLU A 271 -16.31 3.80 18.62
CA GLU A 271 -15.62 3.78 19.91
C GLU A 271 -14.38 4.69 19.95
N ILE A 272 -13.93 5.23 18.81
CA ILE A 272 -12.65 5.99 18.70
C ILE A 272 -12.57 7.13 19.72
N ALA A 273 -13.63 7.94 19.84
CA ALA A 273 -13.65 9.05 20.81
C ALA A 273 -13.53 8.56 22.27
N SER A 274 -14.24 7.47 22.60
CA SER A 274 -14.22 6.83 23.91
C SER A 274 -12.86 6.19 24.22
N LEU A 275 -12.24 5.53 23.22
CA LEU A 275 -10.95 4.87 23.37
C LEU A 275 -9.83 5.89 23.58
N LYS A 276 -9.83 7.02 22.90
CA LYS A 276 -8.87 8.12 23.13
C LYS A 276 -8.91 8.65 24.57
N GLU A 277 -10.10 8.68 25.20
CA GLU A 277 -10.25 9.08 26.60
C GLU A 277 -9.83 7.99 27.58
N GLN A 278 -10.21 6.73 27.30
CA GLN A 278 -10.01 5.60 28.23
C GLN A 278 -8.60 5.03 28.16
N TYR A 279 -7.97 5.06 26.98
CA TYR A 279 -6.68 4.45 26.67
C TYR A 279 -5.70 5.48 26.04
N PRO A 280 -5.40 6.61 26.73
CA PRO A 280 -4.66 7.73 26.13
C PRO A 280 -3.21 7.41 25.75
N THR A 281 -2.64 6.32 26.26
CA THR A 281 -1.28 5.84 25.93
C THR A 281 -1.30 4.64 25.00
N GLU A 282 -2.34 3.82 25.08
CA GLU A 282 -2.47 2.59 24.31
C GLU A 282 -3.14 2.83 22.95
N PHE A 283 -4.00 3.86 22.83
CA PHE A 283 -4.59 4.27 21.54
C PHE A 283 -3.61 5.18 20.79
N VAL A 284 -3.02 4.66 19.73
CA VAL A 284 -1.99 5.34 18.95
C VAL A 284 -2.54 5.84 17.63
N VAL A 285 -2.18 7.07 17.28
CA VAL A 285 -2.36 7.65 15.93
C VAL A 285 -0.98 8.01 15.42
N ALA A 286 -0.46 7.21 14.52
CA ALA A 286 0.84 7.43 13.88
C ALA A 286 0.68 8.05 12.48
N GLY A 287 1.74 8.67 11.98
CA GLY A 287 1.78 9.17 10.60
C GLY A 287 1.92 8.00 9.61
N GLN A 288 1.16 8.05 8.51
CA GLN A 288 1.26 7.09 7.42
C GLN A 288 1.28 7.82 6.08
N ILE A 289 2.18 7.42 5.19
CA ILE A 289 2.28 8.01 3.85
C ILE A 289 1.37 7.21 2.93
N GLY A 290 0.15 7.70 2.73
CA GLY A 290 -0.82 6.97 1.92
C GLY A 290 -2.08 7.77 1.62
N THR A 291 -2.82 7.30 0.63
CA THR A 291 -4.07 7.92 0.18
C THR A 291 -5.18 6.86 0.09
N TYR A 292 -6.27 7.11 0.80
CA TYR A 292 -7.53 6.41 0.59
C TYR A 292 -8.28 7.06 -0.57
N TYR A 293 -8.71 6.28 -1.53
CA TYR A 293 -9.39 6.80 -2.70
C TYR A 293 -10.47 5.86 -3.22
N VAL A 294 -11.35 6.41 -4.02
CA VAL A 294 -12.27 5.65 -4.87
C VAL A 294 -11.65 5.54 -6.25
N CYS A 295 -11.62 4.35 -6.82
CA CYS A 295 -11.20 4.16 -8.20
C CYS A 295 -12.37 3.72 -9.08
N TRP A 296 -12.41 4.28 -10.29
CA TRP A 296 -13.30 3.83 -11.35
C TRP A 296 -12.59 2.80 -12.23
N ASN A 297 -13.34 1.80 -12.70
CA ASN A 297 -12.89 1.06 -13.87
C ASN A 297 -12.99 2.00 -15.09
N ILE A 298 -11.89 2.28 -15.76
CA ILE A 298 -11.88 3.21 -16.91
C ILE A 298 -12.79 2.73 -18.05
N ASN A 299 -13.04 1.43 -18.14
CA ASN A 299 -13.87 0.81 -19.17
C ASN A 299 -15.38 0.86 -18.85
N GLU A 300 -15.77 1.34 -17.66
CA GLU A 300 -17.18 1.47 -17.32
C GLU A 300 -17.83 2.56 -18.17
N GLU A 301 -18.87 2.17 -18.93
CA GLU A 301 -19.61 3.15 -19.73
C GLU A 301 -20.69 3.83 -18.90
N ILE A 302 -20.48 5.11 -18.69
CA ILE A 302 -21.35 5.93 -17.85
C ILE A 302 -22.20 6.92 -18.65
N LEU A 303 -21.84 7.19 -19.90
CA LEU A 303 -22.60 8.13 -20.74
C LEU A 303 -23.80 7.48 -21.41
N PRO A 304 -24.93 8.19 -21.55
CA PRO A 304 -26.09 7.68 -22.31
C PRO A 304 -25.74 7.45 -23.80
N ALA A 305 -26.30 6.39 -24.38
CA ALA A 305 -25.99 5.99 -25.76
C ALA A 305 -26.36 7.06 -26.81
N ASP A 306 -27.39 7.85 -26.56
CA ASP A 306 -27.82 8.95 -27.43
C ASP A 306 -26.87 10.15 -27.35
N VAL A 307 -26.22 10.36 -26.21
CA VAL A 307 -25.15 11.37 -26.02
C VAL A 307 -23.90 10.93 -26.79
N LEU A 308 -23.47 9.66 -26.59
CA LEU A 308 -22.31 9.07 -27.26
C LEU A 308 -22.42 9.07 -28.79
N ALA A 309 -23.63 8.85 -29.33
CA ALA A 309 -23.86 8.77 -30.77
C ALA A 309 -23.49 10.08 -31.51
N ASN A 310 -23.35 11.20 -30.79
CA ASN A 310 -23.04 12.51 -31.36
C ASN A 310 -21.62 13.00 -31.02
N MET A 311 -20.77 12.16 -30.41
CA MET A 311 -19.42 12.51 -29.97
C MET A 311 -18.35 11.79 -30.79
N THR A 312 -17.22 12.44 -30.99
CA THR A 312 -15.98 11.76 -31.38
C THR A 312 -15.44 10.93 -30.20
N PRO A 313 -14.58 9.94 -30.42
CA PRO A 313 -13.95 9.20 -29.33
C PRO A 313 -13.22 10.09 -28.30
N GLU A 314 -12.57 11.16 -28.75
CA GLU A 314 -11.88 12.15 -27.91
C GLU A 314 -12.88 12.94 -27.06
N GLU A 315 -13.97 13.44 -27.65
CA GLU A 315 -15.04 14.13 -26.91
C GLU A 315 -15.71 13.22 -25.89
N ALA A 316 -15.94 11.96 -26.24
CA ALA A 316 -16.53 10.96 -25.33
C ALA A 316 -15.62 10.67 -24.12
N GLU A 317 -14.30 10.57 -24.33
CA GLU A 317 -13.36 10.35 -23.22
C GLU A 317 -13.27 11.57 -22.31
N ALA A 318 -13.23 12.77 -22.86
CA ALA A 318 -13.28 14.01 -22.10
C ALA A 318 -14.58 14.13 -21.28
N ALA A 319 -15.72 13.77 -21.87
CA ALA A 319 -17.03 13.77 -21.20
C ALA A 319 -17.08 12.75 -20.04
N ARG A 320 -16.57 11.52 -20.25
CA ARG A 320 -16.46 10.51 -19.16
C ARG A 320 -15.60 11.04 -18.01
N ALA A 321 -14.46 11.65 -18.32
CA ALA A 321 -13.59 12.24 -17.31
C ALA A 321 -14.28 13.38 -16.54
N GLU A 322 -15.02 14.27 -17.23
CA GLU A 322 -15.81 15.32 -16.57
C GLU A 322 -16.88 14.74 -15.63
N VAL A 323 -17.59 13.69 -16.06
CA VAL A 323 -18.63 13.03 -15.25
C VAL A 323 -18.02 12.38 -14.00
N ARG A 324 -16.93 11.63 -14.13
CA ARG A 324 -16.24 11.01 -12.97
C ARG A 324 -15.78 12.06 -11.98
N ARG A 325 -15.18 13.16 -12.44
CA ARG A 325 -14.79 14.29 -11.57
C ARG A 325 -15.98 14.94 -10.91
N ALA A 326 -17.10 15.12 -11.63
CA ALA A 326 -18.32 15.67 -11.06
C ALA A 326 -18.87 14.80 -9.92
N ILE A 327 -18.88 13.47 -10.09
CA ILE A 327 -19.25 12.55 -9.00
C ILE A 327 -18.30 12.72 -7.81
N GLY A 328 -16.99 12.86 -8.04
CA GLY A 328 -16.00 13.09 -6.97
C GLY A 328 -16.18 14.41 -6.21
N LEU A 329 -16.82 15.43 -6.83
CA LEU A 329 -17.16 16.69 -6.18
C LEU A 329 -18.40 16.61 -5.25
N LEU A 330 -19.22 15.56 -5.40
CA LEU A 330 -20.35 15.32 -4.50
C LEU A 330 -19.91 14.80 -3.12
N PHE A 331 -18.67 14.35 -2.98
CA PHE A 331 -18.15 13.76 -1.76
C PHE A 331 -17.51 14.83 -0.87
N ASP A 332 -18.12 15.07 0.30
CA ASP A 332 -17.53 15.92 1.33
C ASP A 332 -16.44 15.15 2.09
N ARG A 333 -15.21 15.54 1.84
CA ARG A 333 -14.02 14.90 2.43
C ARG A 333 -13.85 15.25 3.89
N ASN A 334 -14.26 16.46 4.30
CA ASN A 334 -14.22 16.89 5.69
C ASN A 334 -15.19 16.06 6.53
N TYR A 335 -16.43 15.85 6.06
CA TYR A 335 -17.37 14.94 6.71
C TYR A 335 -16.80 13.52 6.88
N ILE A 336 -16.13 12.98 5.85
CA ILE A 336 -15.53 11.63 5.92
C ILE A 336 -14.47 11.56 7.02
N VAL A 337 -13.58 12.54 7.13
CA VAL A 337 -12.50 12.49 8.12
C VAL A 337 -12.96 12.83 9.53
N GLU A 338 -13.95 13.71 9.69
CA GLU A 338 -14.42 14.19 10.99
C GLU A 338 -15.48 13.28 11.60
N GLU A 339 -16.44 12.80 10.80
CA GLU A 339 -17.59 12.05 11.32
C GLU A 339 -17.42 10.54 11.18
N ILE A 340 -16.62 10.06 10.18
CA ILE A 340 -16.41 8.63 9.97
C ILE A 340 -15.01 8.21 10.44
N GLY A 341 -13.96 8.89 9.95
CA GLY A 341 -12.58 8.55 10.23
C GLY A 341 -12.15 8.81 11.67
N GLN A 342 -12.42 10.00 12.18
CA GLN A 342 -12.22 10.47 13.57
C GLN A 342 -10.81 10.27 14.17
N ALA A 343 -9.82 9.90 13.36
CA ALA A 343 -8.47 9.52 13.81
C ALA A 343 -7.35 10.38 13.20
N GLY A 344 -7.68 11.64 12.87
CA GLY A 344 -6.67 12.61 12.40
C GLY A 344 -6.28 12.48 10.93
N GLN A 345 -7.05 11.72 10.15
CA GLN A 345 -6.93 11.72 8.69
C GLN A 345 -7.10 13.15 8.15
N VAL A 346 -6.49 13.43 7.01
CA VAL A 346 -6.55 14.74 6.37
C VAL A 346 -7.27 14.64 5.03
N PRO A 347 -8.25 15.53 4.73
CA PRO A 347 -8.92 15.54 3.44
C PRO A 347 -7.93 15.60 2.27
N ALA A 348 -8.05 14.71 1.29
CA ALA A 348 -7.10 14.60 0.19
C ALA A 348 -7.50 15.47 -1.00
N SER A 349 -6.60 16.37 -1.41
CA SER A 349 -6.75 17.20 -2.59
C SER A 349 -6.08 16.63 -3.85
N SER A 350 -5.16 15.65 -3.68
CA SER A 350 -4.34 15.02 -4.72
C SER A 350 -4.16 13.53 -4.44
N PHE A 351 -3.60 12.79 -5.39
CA PHE A 351 -3.33 11.36 -5.22
C PHE A 351 -2.01 11.11 -4.48
N VAL A 352 -0.94 11.84 -4.83
CA VAL A 352 0.31 11.79 -4.05
C VAL A 352 0.08 12.47 -2.71
N PRO A 353 0.31 11.77 -1.57
CA PRO A 353 -0.08 12.24 -0.24
C PRO A 353 0.89 13.23 0.37
N MET A 354 0.49 13.72 1.54
CA MET A 354 1.38 14.39 2.50
C MET A 354 2.55 13.48 2.88
N GLY A 355 3.70 14.10 3.25
CA GLY A 355 4.91 13.39 3.64
C GLY A 355 5.88 13.10 2.49
N MET A 356 5.46 13.32 1.24
CA MET A 356 6.32 13.25 0.06
C MET A 356 6.92 14.60 -0.28
N THR A 357 8.23 14.65 -0.55
CA THR A 357 8.98 15.88 -0.77
C THR A 357 9.07 16.21 -2.26
N ASP A 358 8.98 17.50 -2.61
CA ASP A 358 9.20 18.04 -3.96
C ASP A 358 10.65 18.54 -4.14
N ALA A 359 10.99 18.95 -5.37
CA ALA A 359 12.33 19.43 -5.75
C ALA A 359 12.84 20.62 -4.93
N ASP A 360 11.97 21.48 -4.45
CA ASP A 360 12.28 22.67 -3.65
C ASP A 360 12.32 22.40 -2.13
N GLY A 361 12.06 21.16 -1.71
CA GLY A 361 11.98 20.74 -0.33
C GLY A 361 10.62 20.98 0.34
N SER A 362 9.63 21.52 -0.38
CA SER A 362 8.24 21.56 0.07
C SER A 362 7.56 20.19 -0.10
N GLU A 363 6.33 20.06 0.38
CA GLU A 363 5.55 18.85 0.13
C GLU A 363 5.01 18.82 -1.29
N PHE A 364 5.13 17.69 -1.96
CA PHE A 364 4.76 17.49 -3.36
C PHE A 364 3.29 17.85 -3.64
N TYR A 365 2.35 17.41 -2.80
CA TYR A 365 0.93 17.68 -3.00
C TYR A 365 0.57 19.18 -3.02
N LYS A 366 1.38 20.03 -2.40
CA LYS A 366 1.14 21.48 -2.35
C LYS A 366 1.38 22.16 -3.70
N ASN A 367 2.16 21.53 -4.56
CA ASN A 367 2.46 22.01 -5.91
C ASN A 367 1.65 21.26 -6.98
N ALA A 368 0.78 20.31 -6.58
CA ALA A 368 -0.06 19.55 -7.49
C ALA A 368 -1.25 20.37 -8.01
N GLY A 369 -1.72 20.02 -9.21
CA GLY A 369 -2.86 20.67 -9.87
C GLY A 369 -2.52 22.07 -10.43
N HIS A 370 -3.47 22.63 -11.19
CA HIS A 370 -3.25 23.90 -11.88
C HIS A 370 -4.47 24.83 -11.79
N VAL A 371 -5.34 24.63 -10.80
CA VAL A 371 -6.51 25.49 -10.60
C VAL A 371 -6.15 26.61 -9.65
N GLU A 372 -6.25 27.87 -10.12
CA GLU A 372 -5.94 29.04 -9.31
C GLU A 372 -6.79 29.08 -8.03
N GLY A 373 -6.13 29.23 -6.88
CA GLY A 373 -6.76 29.29 -5.56
C GLY A 373 -7.05 27.94 -4.91
N ILE A 374 -6.75 26.82 -5.57
CA ILE A 374 -6.93 25.46 -5.04
C ILE A 374 -5.56 24.77 -4.97
N THR A 375 -5.28 24.09 -3.87
CA THR A 375 -4.16 23.15 -3.77
C THR A 375 -4.62 21.79 -4.26
N GLY A 376 -3.94 21.21 -5.24
CA GLY A 376 -4.32 19.93 -5.84
C GLY A 376 -5.49 20.04 -6.83
N TYR A 377 -6.32 19.01 -6.87
CA TYR A 377 -7.38 18.82 -7.87
C TYR A 377 -8.79 18.98 -7.29
N TYR A 378 -8.91 18.97 -5.96
CA TYR A 378 -10.16 19.15 -5.22
C TYR A 378 -9.97 20.25 -4.18
N ASP A 379 -10.93 21.18 -4.11
CA ASP A 379 -10.98 22.13 -3.00
C ASP A 379 -11.52 21.42 -1.77
N VAL A 380 -10.66 21.22 -0.80
CA VAL A 380 -10.94 20.50 0.46
C VAL A 380 -10.96 21.45 1.66
N THR A 381 -11.15 22.75 1.40
CA THR A 381 -11.30 23.74 2.47
C THR A 381 -12.51 23.37 3.33
N ASP A 382 -12.31 23.32 4.65
CA ASP A 382 -13.36 23.03 5.62
C ASP A 382 -14.28 24.26 5.75
N ASP A 383 -15.25 24.37 4.81
CA ASP A 383 -16.23 25.44 4.71
C ASP A 383 -17.46 24.94 3.95
N GLU A 384 -18.62 25.10 4.53
CA GLU A 384 -19.91 24.67 3.94
C GLU A 384 -20.17 25.35 2.57
N ASP A 385 -19.80 26.63 2.43
CA ASP A 385 -19.96 27.37 1.15
C ASP A 385 -19.08 26.78 0.04
N VAL A 386 -17.86 26.29 0.39
CA VAL A 386 -16.95 25.60 -0.54
C VAL A 386 -17.53 24.25 -0.96
N TYR A 387 -18.03 23.46 -0.01
CA TYR A 387 -18.68 22.20 -0.34
C TYR A 387 -19.91 22.40 -1.23
N MET A 388 -20.78 23.38 -0.90
CA MET A 388 -21.94 23.69 -1.73
C MET A 388 -21.55 24.16 -3.12
N ALA A 389 -20.47 24.95 -3.27
CA ALA A 389 -19.97 25.35 -4.58
C ALA A 389 -19.45 24.15 -5.40
N ASN A 390 -18.78 23.17 -4.77
CA ASN A 390 -18.38 21.91 -5.39
C ASN A 390 -19.60 21.09 -5.83
N PHE A 391 -20.63 20.99 -4.98
CA PHE A 391 -21.88 20.31 -5.27
C PHE A 391 -22.60 20.93 -6.47
N ASP A 392 -22.79 22.24 -6.48
CA ASP A 392 -23.42 22.97 -7.59
C ASP A 392 -22.66 22.77 -8.90
N LYS A 393 -21.32 22.84 -8.84
CA LYS A 393 -20.46 22.58 -10.01
C LYS A 393 -20.64 21.14 -10.52
N ALA A 394 -20.78 20.16 -9.64
CA ALA A 394 -21.07 18.78 -10.01
C ALA A 394 -22.39 18.67 -10.76
N VAL A 395 -23.47 19.24 -10.20
CA VAL A 395 -24.82 19.22 -10.79
C VAL A 395 -24.81 19.90 -12.16
N GLU A 396 -24.21 21.10 -12.29
CA GLU A 396 -24.14 21.80 -13.56
C GLU A 396 -23.30 21.04 -14.62
N THR A 397 -22.26 20.31 -14.19
CA THR A 397 -21.48 19.46 -15.10
C THR A 397 -22.32 18.27 -15.58
N LEU A 398 -23.02 17.59 -14.68
CA LEU A 398 -23.85 16.43 -15.02
C LEU A 398 -25.04 16.81 -15.92
N LYS A 399 -25.62 18.01 -15.78
CA LYS A 399 -26.69 18.52 -16.66
C LYS A 399 -26.29 18.59 -18.14
N LYS A 400 -24.99 18.61 -18.46
CA LYS A 400 -24.52 18.56 -19.86
C LYS A 400 -24.82 17.22 -20.54
N TYR A 401 -24.91 16.14 -19.78
CA TYR A 401 -24.94 14.76 -20.26
C TYR A 401 -26.19 14.00 -19.87
N TYR A 402 -26.91 14.41 -18.82
CA TYR A 402 -28.03 13.68 -18.26
C TYR A 402 -29.28 14.54 -18.17
N THR A 403 -30.44 13.87 -18.19
CA THR A 403 -31.74 14.51 -18.01
C THR A 403 -31.94 14.87 -16.53
N TYR A 404 -32.10 16.15 -16.25
CA TYR A 404 -32.34 16.68 -14.91
C TYR A 404 -33.80 17.09 -14.72
N ASP A 405 -34.44 16.59 -13.66
CA ASP A 405 -35.77 17.01 -13.23
C ASP A 405 -35.63 18.20 -12.26
N GLU A 406 -35.83 19.40 -12.76
CA GLU A 406 -35.73 20.64 -11.98
C GLU A 406 -36.75 20.72 -10.82
N ALA A 407 -37.89 20.02 -10.91
CA ALA A 407 -38.92 20.05 -9.87
C ALA A 407 -38.52 19.22 -8.64
N ASN A 408 -37.81 18.15 -8.84
CA ASN A 408 -37.34 17.23 -7.80
C ASN A 408 -35.84 17.35 -7.51
N ALA A 409 -35.11 18.16 -8.30
CA ALA A 409 -33.66 18.36 -8.22
C ALA A 409 -32.84 17.05 -8.38
N VAL A 410 -33.23 16.15 -9.31
CA VAL A 410 -32.60 14.83 -9.51
C VAL A 410 -32.34 14.52 -10.97
N PHE A 411 -31.32 13.72 -11.24
CA PHE A 411 -31.09 13.08 -12.52
C PHE A 411 -31.95 11.81 -12.68
N THR A 412 -32.48 11.58 -13.89
CA THR A 412 -33.45 10.49 -14.14
C THR A 412 -32.94 9.38 -15.02
N ASN A 413 -31.82 9.59 -15.72
CA ASN A 413 -31.25 8.64 -16.68
C ASN A 413 -29.76 8.33 -16.42
N PHE A 414 -29.25 8.64 -15.24
CA PHE A 414 -27.91 8.21 -14.86
C PHE A 414 -27.90 6.68 -14.66
N PRO A 415 -26.89 5.94 -15.17
CA PRO A 415 -26.80 4.50 -14.98
C PRO A 415 -26.61 4.15 -13.51
N SER A 416 -27.07 2.97 -13.09
CA SER A 416 -26.83 2.47 -11.74
C SER A 416 -25.37 2.10 -11.57
N LEU A 417 -24.75 2.57 -10.49
CA LEU A 417 -23.38 2.28 -10.11
C LEU A 417 -23.30 1.12 -9.11
N THR A 418 -22.20 0.40 -9.11
CA THR A 418 -21.87 -0.60 -8.10
C THR A 418 -20.58 -0.21 -7.42
N TYR A 419 -20.63 0.05 -6.11
CA TYR A 419 -19.45 0.33 -5.28
C TYR A 419 -18.99 -0.93 -4.56
N LEU A 420 -17.79 -1.37 -4.88
CA LEU A 420 -17.15 -2.56 -4.32
C LEU A 420 -16.22 -2.17 -3.17
N TYR A 421 -16.33 -2.87 -2.02
CA TYR A 421 -15.44 -2.68 -0.87
C TYR A 421 -15.22 -4.00 -0.12
N ASN A 422 -14.10 -4.11 0.61
CA ASN A 422 -13.83 -5.27 1.47
C ASN A 422 -14.47 -5.09 2.84
N THR A 423 -14.70 -6.22 3.52
CA THR A 423 -15.30 -6.26 4.85
C THR A 423 -14.50 -5.40 5.84
N SER A 424 -15.14 -4.34 6.33
CA SER A 424 -14.68 -3.43 7.38
C SER A 424 -15.81 -2.49 7.75
N GLU A 425 -15.99 -2.17 9.03
CA GLU A 425 -16.99 -1.21 9.49
C GLU A 425 -16.73 0.18 8.91
N ALA A 426 -15.48 0.64 8.89
CA ALA A 426 -15.09 1.93 8.33
C ALA A 426 -15.38 2.02 6.84
N HIS A 427 -15.02 0.99 6.04
CA HIS A 427 -15.29 0.98 4.61
C HIS A 427 -16.76 0.94 4.28
N LYS A 428 -17.55 0.23 5.10
CA LYS A 428 -19.01 0.22 4.99
C LYS A 428 -19.59 1.61 5.26
N ALA A 429 -19.19 2.27 6.34
CA ALA A 429 -19.66 3.60 6.70
C ALA A 429 -19.34 4.64 5.59
N ILE A 430 -18.13 4.59 5.04
CA ILE A 430 -17.74 5.41 3.89
C ILE A 430 -18.65 5.08 2.69
N GLY A 431 -18.83 3.81 2.34
CA GLY A 431 -19.70 3.39 1.23
C GLY A 431 -21.14 3.88 1.39
N GLU A 432 -21.72 3.78 2.57
CA GLU A 432 -23.07 4.27 2.89
C GLU A 432 -23.16 5.80 2.75
N TYR A 433 -22.11 6.52 3.16
CA TYR A 433 -22.03 7.97 2.95
C TYR A 433 -21.95 8.32 1.45
N LEU A 434 -21.07 7.68 0.68
CA LEU A 434 -20.94 7.91 -0.78
C LEU A 434 -22.27 7.62 -1.50
N GLN A 435 -22.95 6.52 -1.13
CA GLN A 435 -24.27 6.18 -1.64
C GLN A 435 -25.28 7.29 -1.35
N SER A 436 -25.29 7.81 -0.12
CA SER A 436 -26.18 8.91 0.28
C SER A 436 -25.91 10.18 -0.53
N ALA A 437 -24.64 10.55 -0.70
CA ALA A 437 -24.23 11.74 -1.44
C ALA A 437 -24.69 11.71 -2.91
N VAL A 438 -24.53 10.59 -3.61
CA VAL A 438 -25.00 10.48 -5.00
C VAL A 438 -26.52 10.33 -5.10
N SER A 439 -27.16 9.70 -4.09
CA SER A 439 -28.63 9.59 -4.03
C SER A 439 -29.32 10.94 -3.89
N ALA A 440 -28.67 11.92 -3.26
CA ALA A 440 -29.18 13.29 -3.12
C ALA A 440 -29.44 13.96 -4.48
N VAL A 441 -28.74 13.53 -5.54
CA VAL A 441 -28.94 14.01 -6.91
C VAL A 441 -29.63 12.98 -7.82
N GLY A 442 -30.24 11.92 -7.25
CA GLY A 442 -31.00 10.91 -7.98
C GLY A 442 -30.17 9.80 -8.64
N ILE A 443 -28.89 9.68 -8.30
CA ILE A 443 -28.02 8.61 -8.81
C ILE A 443 -28.14 7.38 -7.90
N THR A 444 -28.37 6.20 -8.50
CA THR A 444 -28.42 4.93 -7.76
C THR A 444 -27.02 4.34 -7.66
N MET A 445 -26.57 4.06 -6.43
CA MET A 445 -25.33 3.32 -6.16
C MET A 445 -25.65 2.10 -5.29
N ASN A 446 -25.28 0.91 -5.76
CA ASN A 446 -25.41 -0.34 -5.03
C ASN A 446 -24.08 -0.63 -4.31
N LEU A 447 -24.17 -1.06 -3.05
CA LEU A 447 -23.02 -1.44 -2.26
C LEU A 447 -22.78 -2.95 -2.35
N THR A 448 -21.55 -3.38 -2.66
CA THR A 448 -21.15 -4.78 -2.72
C THR A 448 -19.95 -5.00 -1.79
N ASN A 449 -20.16 -5.83 -0.77
CA ASN A 449 -19.12 -6.23 0.18
C ASN A 449 -18.53 -7.58 -0.23
N GLN A 450 -17.21 -7.70 -0.11
CA GLN A 450 -16.49 -8.96 -0.32
C GLN A 450 -15.45 -9.16 0.80
N GLU A 451 -15.11 -10.41 1.08
CA GLU A 451 -13.98 -10.79 1.89
C GLU A 451 -12.68 -10.33 1.20
N TRP A 452 -11.61 -10.07 1.98
CA TRP A 452 -10.39 -9.37 1.54
C TRP A 452 -9.75 -9.97 0.27
N ASN A 453 -9.46 -11.27 0.25
CA ASN A 453 -8.79 -11.92 -0.88
C ASN A 453 -9.67 -11.95 -2.13
N THR A 454 -10.98 -12.17 -1.96
CA THR A 454 -11.95 -12.09 -3.06
C THR A 454 -12.03 -10.67 -3.61
N PHE A 455 -12.04 -9.67 -2.75
CA PHE A 455 -12.05 -8.25 -3.11
C PHE A 455 -10.81 -7.87 -3.92
N LEU A 456 -9.61 -8.25 -3.48
CA LEU A 456 -8.37 -7.98 -4.20
C LEU A 456 -8.41 -8.54 -5.63
N ASN A 457 -8.82 -9.80 -5.78
CA ASN A 457 -8.90 -10.47 -7.07
C ASN A 457 -9.97 -9.85 -7.99
N THR A 458 -11.15 -9.50 -7.45
CA THR A 458 -12.22 -8.83 -8.21
C THR A 458 -11.76 -7.46 -8.70
N ARG A 459 -11.10 -6.69 -7.85
CA ARG A 459 -10.58 -5.36 -8.19
C ARG A 459 -9.49 -5.43 -9.26
N LYS A 460 -8.50 -6.32 -9.10
CA LYS A 460 -7.41 -6.56 -10.07
C LYS A 460 -7.93 -7.02 -11.43
N SER A 461 -8.98 -7.82 -11.47
CA SER A 461 -9.61 -8.26 -12.72
C SER A 461 -10.45 -7.18 -13.39
N GLY A 462 -10.76 -6.07 -12.70
CA GLY A 462 -11.60 -5.00 -13.21
C GLY A 462 -13.09 -5.35 -13.25
N ASP A 463 -13.56 -6.29 -12.43
CA ASP A 463 -14.98 -6.69 -12.36
C ASP A 463 -15.78 -5.81 -11.38
N TYR A 464 -15.75 -4.50 -11.62
CA TYR A 464 -16.43 -3.49 -10.82
C TYR A 464 -16.68 -2.21 -11.63
N SER A 465 -17.64 -1.39 -11.23
CA SER A 465 -17.82 -0.01 -11.75
C SER A 465 -16.95 0.98 -10.99
N ILE A 466 -17.13 1.02 -9.67
CA ILE A 466 -16.37 1.82 -8.72
C ILE A 466 -15.94 0.92 -7.57
N ALA A 467 -14.71 1.09 -7.08
CA ALA A 467 -14.23 0.35 -5.92
C ALA A 467 -13.54 1.26 -4.90
N ARG A 468 -13.59 0.84 -3.65
CA ARG A 468 -12.67 1.32 -2.62
C ARG A 468 -11.25 0.95 -3.01
N ASN A 469 -10.32 1.85 -2.80
CA ASN A 469 -8.91 1.57 -2.92
C ASN A 469 -8.10 2.36 -1.88
N GLY A 470 -6.85 1.97 -1.69
CA GLY A 470 -5.88 2.66 -0.86
C GLY A 470 -4.48 2.33 -1.34
N TRP A 471 -3.61 3.31 -1.31
CA TRP A 471 -2.19 3.11 -1.59
C TRP A 471 -1.37 3.69 -0.45
N ILE A 472 -0.56 2.87 0.15
CA ILE A 472 0.44 3.24 1.15
C ILE A 472 1.79 3.14 0.47
N ALA A 473 2.67 4.11 0.70
CA ALA A 473 3.96 4.17 0.04
C ALA A 473 4.79 2.90 0.31
N ASP A 474 5.39 2.35 -0.73
CA ASP A 474 6.35 1.25 -0.64
C ASP A 474 7.76 1.76 -0.32
N TYR A 475 8.04 3.01 -0.72
CA TYR A 475 9.26 3.76 -0.46
C TYR A 475 8.97 5.27 -0.52
N ASN A 476 9.86 6.07 0.08
CA ASN A 476 9.64 7.52 0.24
C ASN A 476 10.09 8.33 -0.99
N ASP A 477 9.35 8.20 -2.08
CA ASP A 477 9.51 9.03 -3.29
C ASP A 477 8.14 9.15 -3.99
N PRO A 478 7.74 10.34 -4.50
CA PRO A 478 6.42 10.52 -5.15
C PRO A 478 6.14 9.56 -6.30
N ILE A 479 7.18 9.06 -6.98
CA ILE A 479 7.01 8.10 -8.07
C ILE A 479 6.36 6.79 -7.62
N CYS A 480 6.43 6.44 -6.33
CA CYS A 480 5.74 5.29 -5.74
C CYS A 480 4.21 5.33 -5.95
N PHE A 481 3.61 6.51 -6.07
CA PHE A 481 2.20 6.72 -6.37
C PHE A 481 1.92 6.80 -7.88
N LEU A 482 2.95 6.95 -8.68
CA LEU A 482 2.82 7.22 -10.12
C LEU A 482 3.21 6.01 -10.98
N ASP A 483 4.20 5.22 -10.60
CA ASP A 483 4.68 4.12 -11.44
C ASP A 483 3.86 2.82 -11.36
N MET A 484 2.93 2.72 -10.41
CA MET A 484 2.02 1.58 -10.30
C MET A 484 0.99 1.47 -11.45
N TRP A 485 0.91 2.47 -12.32
CA TRP A 485 -0.06 2.56 -13.42
C TRP A 485 0.50 2.18 -14.79
N VAL A 486 1.80 1.82 -14.87
CA VAL A 486 2.47 1.43 -16.12
C VAL A 486 1.97 0.10 -16.65
N THR A 487 2.21 -0.12 -17.94
CA THR A 487 1.99 -1.43 -18.58
C THR A 487 2.80 -2.52 -17.84
N GLY A 488 2.14 -3.62 -17.53
CA GLY A 488 2.77 -4.75 -16.80
C GLY A 488 2.70 -4.64 -15.27
N SER A 489 2.24 -3.51 -14.72
CA SER A 489 1.93 -3.43 -13.28
C SER A 489 0.68 -4.23 -12.93
N GLY A 490 0.77 -5.13 -11.93
CA GLY A 490 -0.38 -5.83 -11.36
C GLY A 490 -1.25 -4.94 -10.47
N ASN A 491 -0.74 -3.75 -10.09
CA ASN A 491 -1.42 -2.80 -9.22
C ASN A 491 -2.27 -1.77 -9.99
N ASN A 492 -2.33 -1.87 -11.33
CA ASN A 492 -3.17 -1.01 -12.17
C ASN A 492 -4.66 -1.45 -12.11
N ASP A 493 -5.28 -1.23 -10.97
CA ASP A 493 -6.67 -1.62 -10.69
C ASP A 493 -7.69 -0.83 -11.54
N VAL A 494 -7.38 0.40 -11.93
CA VAL A 494 -8.22 1.26 -12.80
C VAL A 494 -8.35 0.70 -14.21
N GLN A 495 -7.49 -0.23 -14.59
CA GLN A 495 -7.42 -0.86 -15.93
C GLN A 495 -6.95 0.13 -17.02
N PHE A 496 -6.09 1.09 -16.69
CA PHE A 496 -5.47 1.97 -17.69
C PHE A 496 -4.74 1.16 -18.77
N GLY A 497 -4.95 1.53 -20.02
CA GLY A 497 -4.38 0.83 -21.18
C GLY A 497 -4.93 -0.57 -21.43
N LYS A 498 -6.03 -0.95 -20.79
CA LYS A 498 -6.70 -2.25 -20.97
C LYS A 498 -8.14 -2.04 -21.44
N GLY A 499 -8.74 -3.08 -22.03
CA GLY A 499 -10.16 -3.08 -22.41
C GLY A 499 -10.49 -2.24 -23.64
N ALA A 500 -11.70 -1.68 -23.68
CA ALA A 500 -12.27 -1.02 -24.87
C ALA A 500 -11.53 0.26 -25.30
N ASN A 501 -10.91 0.96 -24.35
CA ASN A 501 -10.20 2.21 -24.62
C ASN A 501 -8.67 2.03 -24.78
N ALA A 502 -8.17 0.80 -24.77
CA ALA A 502 -6.74 0.50 -24.86
C ALA A 502 -6.09 1.07 -26.12
N ASP A 503 -6.80 1.03 -27.25
CA ASP A 503 -6.32 1.47 -28.56
C ASP A 503 -6.67 2.94 -28.89
N LEU A 504 -7.26 3.70 -27.95
CA LEU A 504 -7.65 5.09 -28.17
C LEU A 504 -6.42 5.99 -28.25
N LYS A 505 -6.16 6.55 -29.44
CA LYS A 505 -4.97 7.35 -29.76
C LYS A 505 -5.28 8.84 -29.77
N ILE A 506 -5.26 9.46 -28.60
CA ILE A 506 -5.58 10.89 -28.40
C ILE A 506 -4.56 11.63 -27.53
N TYR A 507 -3.58 10.91 -26.98
CA TYR A 507 -2.66 11.47 -26.00
C TYR A 507 -1.38 12.00 -26.66
N ASN A 508 -0.94 13.18 -26.22
CA ASN A 508 0.25 13.84 -26.71
C ASN A 508 1.17 14.17 -25.54
N LEU A 509 2.47 14.01 -25.75
CA LEU A 509 3.51 14.31 -24.76
C LEU A 509 4.74 14.88 -25.46
N ASP A 510 5.31 15.95 -24.94
CA ASP A 510 6.58 16.52 -25.39
C ASP A 510 7.53 16.67 -24.22
N LEU A 511 8.57 15.86 -24.17
CA LEU A 511 9.58 15.84 -23.10
C LEU A 511 10.83 16.66 -23.45
N THR A 512 10.87 17.33 -24.60
CA THR A 512 12.02 18.17 -25.00
C THR A 512 12.33 19.31 -24.03
N PRO A 513 11.32 19.95 -23.34
CA PRO A 513 11.61 20.96 -22.31
C PRO A 513 12.39 20.41 -21.11
N TYR A 514 12.34 19.11 -20.87
CA TYR A 514 12.99 18.41 -19.75
C TYR A 514 14.30 17.72 -20.15
N GLY A 515 14.78 17.96 -21.39
CA GLY A 515 16.05 17.44 -21.88
C GLY A 515 15.98 16.06 -22.56
N TYR A 516 14.78 15.58 -22.87
CA TYR A 516 14.56 14.32 -23.60
C TYR A 516 14.09 14.61 -25.03
N ASP A 517 14.79 14.04 -26.03
CA ASP A 517 14.33 14.10 -27.42
C ASP A 517 13.26 13.03 -27.68
N VAL A 518 12.17 13.14 -26.91
CA VAL A 518 11.06 12.18 -26.94
C VAL A 518 9.74 12.96 -27.05
N LYS A 519 8.94 12.58 -28.04
CA LYS A 519 7.59 13.07 -28.26
C LYS A 519 6.65 11.91 -28.56
N VAL A 520 5.46 11.97 -27.98
CA VAL A 520 4.35 11.11 -28.36
C VAL A 520 3.31 11.98 -29.05
N GLU A 521 2.92 11.63 -30.25
CA GLU A 521 1.87 12.32 -31.01
C GLU A 521 0.75 11.30 -31.31
N ASN A 522 -0.45 11.55 -30.83
CA ASN A 522 -1.59 10.63 -30.92
C ASN A 522 -1.25 9.20 -30.44
N GLY A 523 -0.65 9.10 -29.27
CA GLY A 523 -0.39 7.84 -28.58
C GLY A 523 -1.62 7.33 -27.82
N THR A 524 -1.59 6.08 -27.42
CA THR A 524 -2.52 5.57 -26.42
C THR A 524 -2.18 6.13 -25.04
N TRP A 525 -3.08 5.98 -24.08
CA TRP A 525 -2.80 6.38 -22.70
C TRP A 525 -1.58 5.63 -22.16
N ALA A 526 -1.55 4.30 -22.32
CA ALA A 526 -0.46 3.46 -21.81
C ALA A 526 0.88 3.80 -22.47
N GLU A 527 0.95 3.89 -23.83
CA GLU A 527 2.18 4.29 -24.52
C GLU A 527 2.71 5.63 -24.01
N THR A 528 1.83 6.60 -23.78
CA THR A 528 2.20 7.95 -23.35
C THR A 528 2.68 7.96 -21.91
N TYR A 529 1.99 7.23 -21.04
CA TYR A 529 2.31 7.15 -19.62
C TYR A 529 3.61 6.37 -19.35
N ASP A 530 3.79 5.22 -20.02
CA ASP A 530 5.01 4.41 -19.91
C ASP A 530 6.27 5.20 -20.33
N VAL A 531 6.16 5.97 -21.43
CA VAL A 531 7.23 6.86 -21.88
C VAL A 531 7.57 7.93 -20.84
N LEU A 532 6.54 8.52 -20.24
CA LEU A 532 6.72 9.54 -19.20
C LEU A 532 7.39 8.97 -17.93
N ILE A 533 6.90 7.84 -17.43
CA ILE A 533 7.45 7.19 -16.23
C ILE A 533 8.90 6.74 -16.48
N SER A 534 9.20 6.16 -17.65
CA SER A 534 10.57 5.79 -18.02
C SER A 534 11.51 7.00 -18.06
N ALA A 535 11.03 8.16 -18.57
CA ALA A 535 11.79 9.41 -18.55
C ALA A 535 12.02 9.91 -17.11
N ILE A 536 11.01 9.86 -16.25
CA ILE A 536 11.12 10.24 -14.82
C ILE A 536 12.18 9.36 -14.13
N LYS A 537 12.10 8.05 -14.30
CA LYS A 537 13.04 7.08 -13.69
C LYS A 537 14.47 7.24 -14.18
N SER A 538 14.67 7.70 -15.42
CA SER A 538 16.00 7.95 -15.99
C SER A 538 16.53 9.37 -15.77
N CYS A 539 15.72 10.28 -15.18
CA CYS A 539 16.09 11.69 -15.03
C CYS A 539 16.98 11.92 -13.81
N THR A 540 18.21 12.38 -14.05
CA THR A 540 19.16 12.76 -12.99
C THR A 540 19.08 14.22 -12.56
N ASN A 541 18.36 15.07 -13.32
CA ASN A 541 18.08 16.44 -12.93
C ASN A 541 16.84 16.49 -12.05
N SER A 542 17.01 16.78 -10.76
CA SER A 542 15.92 16.77 -9.77
C SER A 542 14.74 17.65 -10.18
N ALA A 543 14.95 18.92 -10.58
CA ALA A 543 13.87 19.82 -10.94
C ALA A 543 13.05 19.30 -12.14
N ASN A 544 13.72 18.77 -13.17
CA ASN A 544 13.05 18.19 -14.33
C ASN A 544 12.29 16.90 -13.96
N ARG A 545 12.87 16.08 -13.09
CA ARG A 545 12.26 14.83 -12.62
C ARG A 545 10.94 15.11 -11.91
N TYR A 546 10.94 16.02 -10.95
CA TYR A 546 9.73 16.37 -10.20
C TYR A 546 8.68 17.08 -11.08
N ALA A 547 9.10 17.96 -12.00
CA ALA A 547 8.19 18.57 -12.95
C ALA A 547 7.49 17.51 -13.84
N MET A 548 8.21 16.48 -14.27
CA MET A 548 7.60 15.36 -15.01
C MET A 548 6.69 14.49 -14.12
N MET A 549 6.98 14.33 -12.82
CA MET A 549 6.08 13.65 -11.90
C MET A 549 4.75 14.39 -11.72
N HIS A 550 4.76 15.73 -11.66
CA HIS A 550 3.51 16.50 -11.69
C HIS A 550 2.71 16.29 -12.97
N ILE A 551 3.37 16.17 -14.14
CA ILE A 551 2.68 15.82 -15.39
C ILE A 551 2.07 14.40 -15.29
N ALA A 552 2.76 13.46 -14.68
CA ALA A 552 2.22 12.11 -14.51
C ALA A 552 0.99 12.09 -13.60
N GLU A 553 1.02 12.83 -12.48
CA GLU A 553 -0.16 12.98 -11.63
C GLU A 553 -1.32 13.70 -12.36
N ASP A 554 -1.04 14.74 -13.13
CA ASP A 554 -2.05 15.40 -13.97
C ASP A 554 -2.70 14.44 -14.97
N MET A 555 -1.91 13.55 -15.60
CA MET A 555 -2.45 12.54 -16.52
C MET A 555 -3.40 11.58 -15.81
N LEU A 556 -3.08 11.15 -14.59
CA LEU A 556 -3.95 10.29 -13.79
C LEU A 556 -5.23 11.00 -13.38
N MET A 557 -5.09 12.15 -12.76
CA MET A 557 -6.20 12.90 -12.17
C MET A 557 -7.16 13.45 -13.23
N ASN A 558 -6.65 13.80 -14.42
CA ASN A 558 -7.47 14.27 -15.53
C ASN A 558 -8.41 13.21 -16.12
N THR A 559 -8.17 11.93 -15.86
CA THR A 559 -9.11 10.86 -16.24
C THR A 559 -10.37 10.84 -15.38
N GLY A 560 -10.31 11.44 -14.18
CA GLY A 560 -11.35 11.35 -13.15
C GLY A 560 -11.50 9.96 -12.54
N CYS A 561 -10.66 8.99 -12.93
CA CYS A 561 -10.75 7.61 -12.44
C CYS A 561 -10.24 7.45 -11.01
N ILE A 562 -9.39 8.35 -10.53
CA ILE A 562 -8.87 8.36 -9.17
C ILE A 562 -9.52 9.52 -8.43
N VAL A 563 -10.25 9.20 -7.36
CA VAL A 563 -10.95 10.18 -6.52
C VAL A 563 -10.40 10.08 -5.10
N PRO A 564 -9.34 10.83 -4.75
CA PRO A 564 -8.79 10.85 -3.40
C PRO A 564 -9.83 11.34 -2.40
N LEU A 565 -9.91 10.67 -1.25
CA LEU A 565 -10.82 11.05 -0.15
C LEU A 565 -10.05 11.62 1.04
N TYR A 566 -9.04 10.89 1.53
CA TYR A 566 -8.21 11.36 2.64
C TYR A 566 -6.81 10.76 2.59
N TYR A 567 -5.86 11.46 3.23
CA TYR A 567 -4.54 10.94 3.53
C TYR A 567 -4.59 10.16 4.84
N TYR A 568 -3.92 9.01 4.85
CA TYR A 568 -3.96 8.07 5.97
C TYR A 568 -3.29 8.60 7.25
N THR A 569 -3.82 8.13 8.36
CA THR A 569 -3.11 7.92 9.61
C THR A 569 -3.12 6.44 9.94
N ASP A 570 -2.09 5.94 10.60
CA ASP A 570 -2.03 4.58 11.12
C ASP A 570 -2.61 4.57 12.55
N ILE A 571 -3.77 3.93 12.74
CA ILE A 571 -4.40 3.79 14.05
C ILE A 571 -4.28 2.35 14.53
N TYR A 572 -3.83 2.19 15.76
CA TYR A 572 -3.76 0.88 16.40
C TYR A 572 -3.85 1.03 17.91
N MET A 573 -4.15 -0.04 18.62
CA MET A 573 -4.01 -0.11 20.06
C MET A 573 -2.82 -1.01 20.41
N LEU A 574 -1.97 -0.53 21.32
CA LEU A 574 -0.79 -1.23 21.81
C LEU A 574 -0.81 -1.24 23.34
N ASP A 575 -0.74 -2.43 23.93
CA ASP A 575 -0.71 -2.61 25.39
C ASP A 575 0.54 -1.93 26.00
N ASP A 576 0.35 -1.13 27.04
CA ASP A 576 1.40 -0.36 27.73
C ASP A 576 2.56 -1.22 28.28
N SER A 577 2.36 -2.53 28.44
CA SER A 577 3.42 -3.46 28.84
C SER A 577 4.43 -3.77 27.72
N VAL A 578 4.08 -3.52 26.45
CA VAL A 578 4.94 -3.78 25.30
C VAL A 578 5.99 -2.70 25.15
N GLN A 579 7.25 -3.10 25.07
CA GLN A 579 8.39 -2.22 24.80
C GLN A 579 9.17 -2.72 23.59
N GLY A 580 9.85 -1.83 22.86
CA GLY A 580 10.67 -2.20 21.70
C GLY A 580 9.88 -2.40 20.42
N PHE A 581 8.57 -2.16 20.43
CA PHE A 581 7.74 -2.08 19.24
C PHE A 581 8.06 -0.82 18.44
N PHE A 582 8.06 -0.91 17.13
CA PHE A 582 8.02 0.26 16.25
C PHE A 582 7.23 -0.05 14.97
N SER A 583 6.64 0.99 14.41
CA SER A 583 6.05 0.98 13.07
C SER A 583 6.74 2.01 12.19
N ASN A 584 6.64 1.88 10.88
CA ASN A 584 7.14 2.87 9.93
C ASN A 584 5.99 3.55 9.16
N PRO A 585 6.22 4.71 8.53
CA PRO A 585 5.18 5.40 7.77
C PRO A 585 4.68 4.64 6.53
N LEU A 586 5.32 3.53 6.18
CA LEU A 586 4.93 2.62 5.10
C LEU A 586 3.95 1.52 5.60
N GLY A 587 3.50 1.61 6.85
CA GLY A 587 2.51 0.72 7.44
C GLY A 587 3.05 -0.57 8.04
N TYR A 588 4.35 -0.81 8.01
CA TYR A 588 4.93 -2.04 8.57
C TYR A 588 5.10 -1.94 10.08
N LYS A 589 4.78 -3.03 10.78
CA LYS A 589 4.89 -3.17 12.23
C LYS A 589 5.93 -4.23 12.58
N TYR A 590 6.85 -3.91 13.51
CA TYR A 590 8.00 -4.74 13.84
C TYR A 590 7.93 -5.22 15.29
N PHE A 591 7.85 -6.53 15.49
CA PHE A 591 7.65 -7.19 16.79
C PHE A 591 8.89 -7.94 17.29
N MET A 592 9.91 -8.14 16.44
CA MET A 592 11.06 -9.00 16.75
C MET A 592 11.91 -8.51 17.93
N HIS A 593 11.82 -7.23 18.26
CA HIS A 593 12.54 -6.61 19.39
C HIS A 593 11.65 -6.31 20.59
N CYS A 594 10.38 -6.74 20.56
CA CYS A 594 9.45 -6.48 21.64
C CYS A 594 9.82 -7.24 22.91
N THR A 595 9.56 -6.62 24.04
CA THR A 595 9.55 -7.25 25.36
C THR A 595 8.26 -6.88 26.08
N ILE A 596 7.77 -7.76 26.94
CA ILE A 596 6.58 -7.48 27.75
C ILE A 596 7.03 -7.23 29.18
N ALA A 597 6.80 -6.02 29.67
CA ALA A 597 7.09 -5.65 31.06
C ALA A 597 6.16 -6.43 32.02
N LYS A 598 6.73 -6.99 33.11
CA LYS A 598 6.00 -7.77 34.10
C LYS A 598 5.34 -6.87 35.14
#